data_843a15e0bbac043c4d20a6c34e2090f3
#
_entry.id   843a15e0bbac043c4d20a6c34e2090f3
#
_cell.length_a   1.000
_cell.length_b   1.000
_cell.length_c   1.000
_cell.angle_alpha   90.00
_cell.angle_beta   90.00
_cell.angle_gamma   90.00
#
_symmetry.space_group_name_H-M   'P 1'
#
loop_
_entity.id
_entity.type
_entity.pdbx_description
1 polymer ?
#
loop_
_entity_poly.entity_id
_entity_poly.type
_entity_poly.pdbx_seq_one_letter_code
_entity_poly.pdbx_strand_id
1 'polypeptide(L)'
;RGQRGRTWQGATGLDLMASIVLLPERMRAVAQFTLAKAAALAVRDLVADVFRSEDLDVARIRIKGPNDILVDRHKLAGILIANEIKGEHVRSSIVGIGINVNSSTWEGVDATSLLLETRRGQDLHLLLSRLCMHMDHWWGLTGKDDAAIAAAYTDALWAKDRYTDFTLDGRRITARPLDVDDMGRLIIEEVGGEVAAYGLERLRFLM
;
A
#
# COMPACT_ATOMS: atom_id res chain seq x y z
N ARG A 1 4.10 0.90 -15.07
CA ARG A 1 5.46 0.84 -14.50
C ARG A 1 5.33 0.50 -13.03
N GLY A 2 6.31 -0.23 -12.46
CA GLY A 2 6.43 -0.49 -11.03
C GLY A 2 7.62 0.25 -10.42
N GLN A 3 7.80 0.15 -9.10
CA GLN A 3 8.98 0.73 -8.42
C GLN A 3 10.28 0.08 -8.89
N ARG A 4 11.36 0.87 -8.99
CA ARG A 4 12.74 0.41 -9.31
C ARG A 4 12.83 -0.35 -10.63
N GLY A 5 12.11 0.09 -11.67
CA GLY A 5 12.18 -0.52 -13.01
C GLY A 5 11.40 -1.83 -13.18
N ARG A 6 10.68 -2.28 -12.16
CA ARG A 6 9.79 -3.44 -12.28
C ARG A 6 8.58 -3.11 -13.15
N THR A 7 8.05 -4.10 -13.83
CA THR A 7 6.81 -3.97 -14.60
C THR A 7 5.65 -4.56 -13.78
N TRP A 8 4.51 -3.88 -13.78
CA TRP A 8 3.28 -4.44 -13.24
C TRP A 8 2.75 -5.49 -14.24
N GLN A 9 2.49 -6.70 -13.76
CA GLN A 9 1.93 -7.79 -14.57
C GLN A 9 0.40 -7.77 -14.42
N GLY A 10 -0.26 -6.87 -15.13
CA GLY A 10 -1.73 -6.83 -15.17
C GLY A 10 -2.23 -7.34 -16.52
N ALA A 11 -3.27 -8.17 -16.50
CA ALA A 11 -3.92 -8.66 -17.70
C ALA A 11 -5.02 -7.70 -18.15
N THR A 12 -5.00 -7.31 -19.42
CA THR A 12 -5.99 -6.39 -19.99
C THR A 12 -7.39 -6.99 -19.87
N GLY A 13 -8.33 -6.20 -19.31
CA GLY A 13 -9.72 -6.63 -19.11
C GLY A 13 -9.96 -7.56 -17.91
N LEU A 14 -8.89 -8.00 -17.21
CA LEU A 14 -8.99 -8.83 -16.03
C LEU A 14 -8.62 -8.07 -14.75
N ASP A 15 -7.69 -7.13 -14.82
CA ASP A 15 -7.16 -6.42 -13.65
C ASP A 15 -7.46 -4.93 -13.72
N LEU A 16 -7.55 -4.28 -12.57
CA LEU A 16 -7.77 -2.86 -12.47
C LEU A 16 -6.44 -2.12 -12.47
N MET A 17 -6.22 -1.28 -13.48
CA MET A 17 -5.11 -0.34 -13.56
C MET A 17 -5.67 1.08 -13.68
N ALA A 18 -5.45 1.89 -12.66
CA ALA A 18 -5.91 3.28 -12.61
C ALA A 18 -4.76 4.25 -12.36
N SER A 19 -4.89 5.45 -12.88
CA SER A 19 -4.03 6.58 -12.55
C SER A 19 -4.91 7.76 -12.15
N ILE A 20 -4.72 8.25 -10.92
CA ILE A 20 -5.47 9.37 -10.36
C ILE A 20 -4.52 10.56 -10.28
N VAL A 21 -4.92 11.69 -10.85
CA VAL A 21 -4.17 12.95 -10.75
C VAL A 21 -4.75 13.76 -9.60
N LEU A 22 -3.88 14.11 -8.66
CA LEU A 22 -4.23 14.95 -7.51
C LEU A 22 -3.44 16.27 -7.58
N LEU A 23 -4.09 17.35 -7.21
CA LEU A 23 -3.51 18.71 -7.16
C LEU A 23 -3.53 19.20 -5.71
N PRO A 24 -2.53 18.84 -4.90
CA PRO A 24 -2.48 19.20 -3.48
C PRO A 24 -1.97 20.64 -3.31
N GLU A 25 -2.85 21.63 -3.42
CA GLU A 25 -2.52 23.06 -3.46
C GLU A 25 -1.66 23.58 -2.30
N ARG A 26 -1.66 22.89 -1.15
CA ARG A 26 -0.98 23.31 0.08
C ARG A 26 -0.10 22.25 0.74
N MET A 27 0.05 21.08 0.12
CA MET A 27 0.85 20.00 0.71
C MET A 27 2.34 20.32 0.63
N ARG A 28 3.02 20.35 1.77
CA ARG A 28 4.49 20.48 1.80
C ARG A 28 5.14 19.19 1.30
N ALA A 29 6.26 19.32 0.60
CA ALA A 29 7.01 18.17 0.09
C ALA A 29 7.42 17.18 1.19
N VAL A 30 7.69 17.65 2.40
CA VAL A 30 8.01 16.81 3.57
C VAL A 30 6.83 15.95 4.02
N ALA A 31 5.59 16.35 3.73
CA ALA A 31 4.37 15.61 4.08
C ALA A 31 3.86 14.69 2.94
N GLN A 32 4.62 14.56 1.85
CA GLN A 32 4.18 13.79 0.67
C GLN A 32 3.87 12.32 0.96
N PHE A 33 4.44 11.74 2.03
CA PHE A 33 4.19 10.36 2.39
C PHE A 33 2.78 10.13 2.96
N THR A 34 2.13 11.15 3.51
CA THR A 34 0.70 11.10 3.91
C THR A 34 -0.19 10.69 2.73
N LEU A 35 0.15 11.16 1.52
CA LEU A 35 -0.56 10.75 0.31
C LEU A 35 -0.41 9.24 0.02
N ALA A 36 0.78 8.69 0.24
CA ALA A 36 1.01 7.26 0.07
C ALA A 36 0.21 6.44 1.10
N LYS A 37 0.15 6.90 2.35
CA LYS A 37 -0.68 6.30 3.40
C LYS A 37 -2.16 6.33 3.01
N ALA A 38 -2.67 7.48 2.57
CA ALA A 38 -4.06 7.64 2.14
C ALA A 38 -4.43 6.73 0.96
N ALA A 39 -3.58 6.66 -0.06
CA ALA A 39 -3.79 5.79 -1.22
C ALA A 39 -3.78 4.29 -0.85
N ALA A 40 -2.88 3.88 0.05
CA ALA A 40 -2.81 2.49 0.51
C ALA A 40 -4.06 2.10 1.32
N LEU A 41 -4.54 3.01 2.18
CA LEU A 41 -5.78 2.82 2.93
C LEU A 41 -6.99 2.73 2.01
N ALA A 42 -7.08 3.58 0.99
CA ALA A 42 -8.17 3.53 0.01
C ALA A 42 -8.25 2.18 -0.71
N VAL A 43 -7.10 1.65 -1.15
CA VAL A 43 -7.05 0.32 -1.81
C VAL A 43 -7.37 -0.80 -0.81
N ARG A 44 -6.82 -0.74 0.40
CA ARG A 44 -7.13 -1.70 1.47
C ARG A 44 -8.63 -1.74 1.77
N ASP A 45 -9.27 -0.58 1.89
CA ASP A 45 -10.68 -0.49 2.24
C ASP A 45 -11.59 -0.97 1.11
N LEU A 46 -11.23 -0.71 -0.16
CA LEU A 46 -11.90 -1.34 -1.31
C LEU A 46 -11.86 -2.87 -1.21
N VAL A 47 -10.68 -3.44 -0.94
CA VAL A 47 -10.53 -4.90 -0.80
C VAL A 47 -11.32 -5.41 0.40
N ALA A 48 -11.33 -4.66 1.51
CA ALA A 48 -12.10 -5.00 2.70
C ALA A 48 -13.63 -5.02 2.42
N ASP A 49 -14.13 -4.12 1.59
CA ASP A 49 -15.56 -4.13 1.21
C ASP A 49 -15.91 -5.38 0.40
N VAL A 50 -15.04 -5.79 -0.53
CA VAL A 50 -15.23 -7.05 -1.27
C VAL A 50 -15.20 -8.24 -0.32
N PHE A 51 -14.25 -8.28 0.62
CA PHE A 51 -14.15 -9.37 1.61
C PHE A 51 -15.38 -9.45 2.49
N ARG A 52 -15.87 -8.31 3.00
CA ARG A 52 -17.10 -8.28 3.81
C ARG A 52 -18.32 -8.79 3.04
N SER A 53 -18.44 -8.44 1.75
CA SER A 53 -19.56 -8.90 0.93
C SER A 53 -19.57 -10.40 0.65
N GLU A 54 -18.45 -11.09 0.88
CA GLU A 54 -18.25 -12.53 0.70
C GLU A 54 -17.98 -13.27 2.02
N ASP A 55 -18.26 -12.61 3.17
CA ASP A 55 -18.04 -13.15 4.52
C ASP A 55 -16.59 -13.61 4.80
N LEU A 56 -15.61 -12.98 4.16
CA LEU A 56 -14.18 -13.25 4.35
C LEU A 56 -13.58 -12.42 5.47
N ASP A 57 -12.57 -12.97 6.14
CA ASP A 57 -11.87 -12.26 7.22
C ASP A 57 -11.02 -11.11 6.69
N VAL A 58 -11.43 -9.87 7.00
CA VAL A 58 -10.73 -8.64 6.62
C VAL A 58 -9.39 -8.46 7.34
N ALA A 59 -9.14 -9.19 8.45
CA ALA A 59 -7.87 -9.13 9.16
C ALA A 59 -6.71 -9.72 8.34
N ARG A 60 -7.00 -10.49 7.29
CA ARG A 60 -6.02 -11.00 6.33
C ARG A 60 -5.44 -9.93 5.42
N ILE A 61 -6.13 -8.77 5.28
CA ILE A 61 -5.70 -7.69 4.40
C ILE A 61 -4.74 -6.78 5.15
N ARG A 62 -3.50 -6.67 4.68
CA ARG A 62 -2.44 -5.89 5.31
C ARG A 62 -1.68 -5.03 4.31
N ILE A 63 -1.12 -3.93 4.81
CA ILE A 63 -0.27 -3.04 4.03
C ILE A 63 1.19 -3.42 4.28
N LYS A 64 1.87 -3.91 3.27
CA LYS A 64 3.33 -4.03 3.30
C LYS A 64 3.90 -2.71 2.84
N GLY A 65 4.36 -1.94 3.81
CA GLY A 65 4.87 -0.59 3.53
C GLY A 65 5.95 -0.57 2.45
N PRO A 66 5.95 0.48 1.64
CA PRO A 66 5.08 1.65 1.70
C PRO A 66 3.80 1.52 0.86
N ASN A 67 3.66 0.54 -0.02
CA ASN A 67 2.78 0.65 -1.17
C ASN A 67 2.20 -0.67 -1.70
N ASP A 68 2.40 -1.80 -1.04
CA ASP A 68 1.83 -3.08 -1.46
C ASP A 68 0.68 -3.48 -0.52
N ILE A 69 -0.44 -3.92 -1.08
CA ILE A 69 -1.54 -4.53 -0.33
C ILE A 69 -1.42 -6.05 -0.45
N LEU A 70 -1.39 -6.70 0.69
CA LEU A 70 -1.30 -8.16 0.78
C LEU A 70 -2.61 -8.74 1.31
N VAL A 71 -2.90 -9.96 0.89
CA VAL A 71 -3.80 -10.88 1.58
C VAL A 71 -2.92 -12.00 2.13
N ASP A 72 -2.87 -12.12 3.45
CA ASP A 72 -1.89 -12.94 4.17
C ASP A 72 -0.43 -12.57 3.82
N ARG A 73 0.17 -13.28 2.87
CA ARG A 73 1.54 -13.02 2.38
C ARG A 73 1.59 -12.69 0.88
N HIS A 74 0.49 -12.91 0.16
CA HIS A 74 0.42 -12.78 -1.29
C HIS A 74 0.05 -11.37 -1.71
N LYS A 75 0.74 -10.83 -2.69
CA LYS A 75 0.48 -9.48 -3.18
C LYS A 75 -0.81 -9.43 -3.99
N LEU A 76 -1.77 -8.60 -3.56
CA LEU A 76 -3.01 -8.35 -4.26
C LEU A 76 -2.98 -7.03 -5.04
N ALA A 77 -2.36 -5.98 -4.48
CA ALA A 77 -2.29 -4.69 -5.16
C ALA A 77 -0.95 -3.99 -4.94
N GLY A 78 -0.64 -3.05 -5.80
CA GLY A 78 0.53 -2.19 -5.69
C GLY A 78 0.22 -0.76 -6.10
N ILE A 79 0.86 0.20 -5.42
CA ILE A 79 0.67 1.63 -5.62
C ILE A 79 2.00 2.25 -6.01
N LEU A 80 1.98 3.16 -6.96
CA LEU A 80 3.15 3.93 -7.38
C LEU A 80 2.77 5.41 -7.45
N ILE A 81 3.45 6.25 -6.68
CA ILE A 81 3.19 7.68 -6.67
C ILE A 81 4.37 8.42 -7.29
N ALA A 82 4.07 9.32 -8.21
CA ALA A 82 5.01 10.26 -8.79
C ALA A 82 4.55 11.69 -8.45
N ASN A 83 5.39 12.40 -7.69
CA ASN A 83 5.12 13.78 -7.27
C ASN A 83 5.95 14.76 -8.10
N GLU A 84 5.32 15.82 -8.57
CA GLU A 84 5.98 17.01 -9.06
C GLU A 84 6.11 18.01 -7.91
N ILE A 85 7.34 18.38 -7.57
CA ILE A 85 7.62 19.31 -6.48
C ILE A 85 8.04 20.67 -7.07
N LYS A 86 7.44 21.74 -6.58
CA LYS A 86 7.80 23.12 -6.91
C LYS A 86 8.10 23.90 -5.61
N GLY A 87 9.36 24.25 -5.41
CA GLY A 87 9.82 24.82 -4.15
C GLY A 87 9.62 23.84 -3.00
N GLU A 88 8.92 24.23 -1.95
CA GLU A 88 8.64 23.40 -0.78
C GLU A 88 7.32 22.63 -0.86
N HIS A 89 6.58 22.72 -1.98
CA HIS A 89 5.24 22.16 -2.10
C HIS A 89 5.12 21.13 -3.21
N VAL A 90 4.22 20.16 -3.02
CA VAL A 90 3.80 19.23 -4.04
C VAL A 90 2.84 19.96 -4.98
N ARG A 91 3.22 20.12 -6.25
CA ARG A 91 2.39 20.77 -7.27
C ARG A 91 1.32 19.82 -7.81
N SER A 92 1.71 18.61 -8.10
CA SER A 92 0.85 17.56 -8.61
C SER A 92 1.34 16.19 -8.18
N SER A 93 0.43 15.24 -8.08
CA SER A 93 0.73 13.84 -7.80
C SER A 93 -0.02 12.94 -8.76
N ILE A 94 0.67 11.96 -9.33
CA ILE A 94 0.05 10.89 -10.10
C ILE A 94 0.10 9.64 -9.26
N VAL A 95 -1.06 9.17 -8.82
CA VAL A 95 -1.22 7.94 -8.03
C VAL A 95 -1.60 6.82 -8.98
N GLY A 96 -0.62 5.99 -9.36
CA GLY A 96 -0.84 4.76 -10.11
C GLY A 96 -1.23 3.62 -9.18
N ILE A 97 -2.32 2.95 -9.46
CA ILE A 97 -2.86 1.82 -8.67
C ILE A 97 -3.05 0.63 -9.60
N GLY A 98 -2.46 -0.51 -9.23
CA GLY A 98 -2.71 -1.79 -9.86
C GLY A 98 -3.32 -2.76 -8.85
N ILE A 99 -4.45 -3.37 -9.19
CA ILE A 99 -5.14 -4.36 -8.37
C ILE A 99 -5.35 -5.62 -9.20
N ASN A 100 -4.88 -6.76 -8.70
CA ASN A 100 -5.17 -8.06 -9.28
C ASN A 100 -6.63 -8.41 -8.97
N VAL A 101 -7.47 -8.43 -9.99
CA VAL A 101 -8.91 -8.63 -9.82
C VAL A 101 -9.35 -10.00 -10.27
N ASN A 102 -9.31 -10.28 -11.58
CA ASN A 102 -9.80 -11.52 -12.17
C ASN A 102 -8.66 -12.38 -12.77
N SER A 103 -7.42 -11.97 -12.64
CA SER A 103 -6.25 -12.79 -13.02
C SER A 103 -6.03 -13.93 -12.01
N SER A 104 -5.48 -15.05 -12.49
CA SER A 104 -5.25 -16.25 -11.68
C SER A 104 -3.80 -16.74 -11.69
N THR A 105 -2.92 -16.15 -12.50
CA THR A 105 -1.51 -16.58 -12.65
C THR A 105 -0.58 -15.40 -12.86
N TRP A 106 0.62 -15.48 -12.29
CA TRP A 106 1.72 -14.51 -12.45
C TRP A 106 3.05 -15.25 -12.58
N GLU A 107 3.96 -14.73 -13.40
CA GLU A 107 5.28 -15.30 -13.55
C GLU A 107 6.24 -14.74 -12.49
N GLY A 108 6.84 -15.62 -11.67
CA GLY A 108 7.90 -15.25 -10.72
C GLY A 108 7.48 -14.27 -9.61
N VAL A 109 6.17 -14.10 -9.38
CA VAL A 109 5.62 -13.22 -8.34
C VAL A 109 4.67 -14.02 -7.46
N ASP A 110 4.88 -13.93 -6.15
CA ASP A 110 3.95 -14.47 -5.17
C ASP A 110 2.77 -13.50 -5.00
N ALA A 111 1.68 -13.76 -5.70
CA ALA A 111 0.53 -12.88 -5.80
C ALA A 111 -0.79 -13.64 -5.66
N THR A 112 -1.85 -12.88 -5.36
CA THR A 112 -3.24 -13.33 -5.37
C THR A 112 -4.13 -12.31 -6.07
N SER A 113 -5.41 -12.61 -6.23
CA SER A 113 -6.43 -11.73 -6.80
C SER A 113 -7.74 -11.82 -6.04
N LEU A 114 -8.63 -10.87 -6.28
CA LEU A 114 -9.98 -10.94 -5.73
C LEU A 114 -10.72 -12.20 -6.20
N LEU A 115 -10.54 -12.63 -7.46
CA LEU A 115 -11.10 -13.87 -7.97
C LEU A 115 -10.63 -15.10 -7.18
N LEU A 116 -9.34 -15.21 -6.90
CA LEU A 116 -8.78 -16.36 -6.15
C LEU A 116 -9.26 -16.39 -4.70
N GLU A 117 -9.35 -15.22 -4.07
CA GLU A 117 -9.78 -15.09 -2.66
C GLU A 117 -11.28 -15.33 -2.49
N THR A 118 -12.11 -14.76 -3.39
CA THR A 118 -13.59 -14.84 -3.30
C THR A 118 -14.19 -16.00 -4.09
N ARG A 119 -13.42 -16.57 -5.03
CA ARG A 119 -13.88 -17.54 -6.03
C ARG A 119 -14.98 -17.00 -6.95
N ARG A 120 -15.08 -15.68 -7.06
CA ARG A 120 -16.06 -14.96 -7.89
C ARG A 120 -15.38 -13.86 -8.69
N GLY A 121 -15.73 -13.78 -9.99
CA GLY A 121 -15.31 -12.68 -10.83
C GLY A 121 -15.93 -11.36 -10.34
N GLN A 122 -15.16 -10.29 -10.41
CA GLN A 122 -15.56 -8.95 -9.98
C GLN A 122 -15.74 -8.02 -11.17
N ASP A 123 -16.69 -7.09 -11.07
CA ASP A 123 -16.91 -6.03 -12.06
C ASP A 123 -15.87 -4.92 -11.87
N LEU A 124 -15.04 -4.71 -12.88
CA LEU A 124 -13.97 -3.69 -12.84
C LEU A 124 -14.50 -2.27 -12.74
N HIS A 125 -15.65 -1.96 -13.37
CA HIS A 125 -16.24 -0.62 -13.33
C HIS A 125 -16.79 -0.30 -11.94
N LEU A 126 -17.46 -1.28 -11.32
CA LEU A 126 -17.94 -1.15 -9.95
C LEU A 126 -16.77 -0.97 -8.98
N LEU A 127 -15.70 -1.76 -9.12
CA LEU A 127 -14.50 -1.63 -8.29
C LEU A 127 -13.83 -0.27 -8.48
N LEU A 128 -13.73 0.23 -9.72
CA LEU A 128 -13.17 1.57 -9.98
C LEU A 128 -13.98 2.66 -9.29
N SER A 129 -15.31 2.59 -9.36
CA SER A 129 -16.19 3.56 -8.70
C SER A 129 -16.01 3.55 -7.19
N ARG A 130 -15.93 2.36 -6.57
CA ARG A 130 -15.65 2.21 -5.13
C ARG A 130 -14.26 2.69 -4.76
N LEU A 131 -13.25 2.41 -5.60
CA LEU A 131 -11.89 2.93 -5.38
C LEU A 131 -11.88 4.46 -5.33
N CYS A 132 -12.59 5.12 -6.25
CA CYS A 132 -12.70 6.58 -6.26
C CYS A 132 -13.35 7.10 -4.97
N MET A 133 -14.40 6.44 -4.47
CA MET A 133 -15.05 6.83 -3.19
C MET A 133 -14.09 6.72 -2.00
N HIS A 134 -13.33 5.62 -1.91
CA HIS A 134 -12.35 5.46 -0.83
C HIS A 134 -11.17 6.43 -0.98
N MET A 135 -10.72 6.70 -2.21
CA MET A 135 -9.70 7.72 -2.48
C MET A 135 -10.19 9.11 -2.06
N ASP A 136 -11.42 9.47 -2.37
CA ASP A 136 -12.03 10.75 -2.01
C ASP A 136 -12.11 10.92 -0.47
N HIS A 137 -12.50 9.86 0.23
CA HIS A 137 -12.54 9.84 1.69
C HIS A 137 -11.15 10.10 2.30
N TRP A 138 -10.16 9.28 1.98
CA TRP A 138 -8.82 9.38 2.57
C TRP A 138 -8.05 10.62 2.10
N TRP A 139 -8.21 11.00 0.83
CA TRP A 139 -7.69 12.26 0.32
C TRP A 139 -8.30 13.47 1.02
N GLY A 140 -9.61 13.44 1.28
CA GLY A 140 -10.31 14.50 2.00
C GLY A 140 -9.83 14.76 3.43
N LEU A 141 -9.13 13.79 4.05
CA LEU A 141 -8.51 13.91 5.37
C LEU A 141 -7.09 14.48 5.32
N THR A 142 -6.40 14.43 4.17
CA THR A 142 -5.03 14.94 4.07
C THR A 142 -4.95 16.43 4.39
N GLY A 143 -4.02 16.80 5.28
CA GLY A 143 -3.86 18.17 5.78
C GLY A 143 -4.97 18.63 6.74
N LYS A 144 -5.94 17.77 7.06
CA LYS A 144 -7.00 18.04 8.06
C LYS A 144 -6.87 17.13 9.28
N ASP A 145 -6.61 15.85 9.04
CA ASP A 145 -6.45 14.83 10.08
C ASP A 145 -5.40 13.78 9.67
N ASP A 146 -4.18 14.24 9.49
CA ASP A 146 -3.05 13.37 9.12
C ASP A 146 -2.75 12.35 10.22
N ALA A 147 -3.11 12.64 11.47
CA ALA A 147 -2.96 11.72 12.58
C ALA A 147 -3.87 10.48 12.45
N ALA A 148 -5.13 10.68 12.03
CA ALA A 148 -6.04 9.56 11.76
C ALA A 148 -5.53 8.70 10.61
N ILE A 149 -5.01 9.32 9.53
CA ILE A 149 -4.40 8.58 8.41
C ILE A 149 -3.20 7.77 8.90
N ALA A 150 -2.31 8.36 9.69
CA ALA A 150 -1.13 7.69 10.23
C ALA A 150 -1.52 6.49 11.11
N ALA A 151 -2.45 6.69 12.05
CA ALA A 151 -2.92 5.63 12.94
C ALA A 151 -3.55 4.47 12.17
N ALA A 152 -4.46 4.74 11.24
CA ALA A 152 -5.12 3.72 10.42
C ALA A 152 -4.11 2.93 9.56
N TYR A 153 -3.11 3.63 9.00
CA TYR A 153 -2.06 2.99 8.21
C TYR A 153 -1.18 2.09 9.07
N THR A 154 -0.76 2.56 10.25
CA THR A 154 0.06 1.80 11.20
C THR A 154 -0.66 0.55 11.68
N ASP A 155 -1.97 0.64 11.97
CA ASP A 155 -2.78 -0.51 12.38
C ASP A 155 -2.95 -1.55 11.27
N ALA A 156 -2.89 -1.13 10.02
CA ALA A 156 -2.97 -1.99 8.86
C ALA A 156 -1.63 -2.60 8.44
N LEU A 157 -0.50 -2.23 9.07
CA LEU A 157 0.82 -2.72 8.67
C LEU A 157 0.92 -4.25 8.73
N TRP A 158 1.53 -4.83 7.70
CA TRP A 158 1.89 -6.24 7.69
C TRP A 158 2.95 -6.53 8.75
N ALA A 159 2.73 -7.60 9.50
CA ALA A 159 3.57 -8.02 10.63
C ALA A 159 3.74 -6.97 11.75
N LYS A 160 2.85 -5.97 11.87
CA LYS A 160 2.87 -5.03 13.01
C LYS A 160 2.97 -5.80 14.32
N ASP A 161 3.86 -5.36 15.19
CA ASP A 161 4.12 -5.92 16.53
C ASP A 161 4.50 -7.41 16.56
N ARG A 162 4.83 -8.02 15.40
CA ARG A 162 5.27 -9.41 15.29
C ARG A 162 6.69 -9.49 14.75
N TYR A 163 7.54 -10.25 15.42
CA TYR A 163 8.89 -10.52 14.94
C TYR A 163 8.83 -11.29 13.62
N THR A 164 9.54 -10.79 12.64
CA THR A 164 9.71 -11.38 11.30
C THR A 164 11.11 -11.09 10.77
N ASP A 165 11.48 -11.78 9.72
CA ASP A 165 12.82 -11.65 9.15
C ASP A 165 12.91 -10.55 8.11
N PHE A 166 14.02 -9.83 8.15
CA PHE A 166 14.39 -8.78 7.21
C PHE A 166 15.82 -8.98 6.72
N THR A 167 16.14 -8.35 5.60
CA THR A 167 17.52 -7.98 5.27
C THR A 167 17.73 -6.51 5.54
N LEU A 168 18.74 -6.17 6.35
CA LEU A 168 19.24 -4.82 6.57
C LEU A 168 20.65 -4.72 6.00
N ASP A 169 20.85 -3.89 4.99
CA ASP A 169 22.14 -3.73 4.29
C ASP A 169 22.76 -5.08 3.86
N GLY A 170 21.90 -6.02 3.41
CA GLY A 170 22.31 -7.37 2.99
C GLY A 170 22.45 -8.40 4.13
N ARG A 171 22.40 -8.01 5.40
CA ARG A 171 22.42 -8.92 6.56
C ARG A 171 21.01 -9.30 6.96
N ARG A 172 20.80 -10.58 7.28
CA ARG A 172 19.53 -11.04 7.88
C ARG A 172 19.43 -10.58 9.33
N ILE A 173 18.32 -9.98 9.67
CA ILE A 173 17.94 -9.59 11.02
C ILE A 173 16.52 -10.05 11.32
N THR A 174 16.19 -10.21 12.59
CA THR A 174 14.82 -10.46 13.06
C THR A 174 14.36 -9.25 13.84
N ALA A 175 13.26 -8.64 13.41
CA ALA A 175 12.70 -7.43 14.01
C ALA A 175 11.19 -7.41 13.89
N ARG A 176 10.53 -6.51 14.64
CA ARG A 176 9.09 -6.26 14.50
C ARG A 176 8.83 -4.85 14.00
N PRO A 177 7.95 -4.68 12.99
CA PRO A 177 7.48 -3.36 12.59
C PRO A 177 6.65 -2.73 13.70
N LEU A 178 6.95 -1.47 14.01
CA LEU A 178 6.19 -0.68 14.99
C LEU A 178 5.33 0.38 14.29
N ASP A 179 5.94 1.12 13.34
CA ASP A 179 5.31 2.28 12.69
C ASP A 179 6.01 2.63 11.37
N VAL A 180 5.51 3.66 10.70
CA VAL A 180 6.15 4.28 9.53
C VAL A 180 6.16 5.80 9.73
N ASP A 181 7.36 6.38 9.67
CA ASP A 181 7.54 7.82 9.86
C ASP A 181 7.02 8.67 8.68
N ASP A 182 7.12 10.01 8.82
CA ASP A 182 6.64 10.95 7.80
C ASP A 182 7.46 10.93 6.51
N MET A 183 8.64 10.32 6.52
CA MET A 183 9.47 10.11 5.35
C MET A 183 9.22 8.74 4.67
N GLY A 184 8.33 7.93 5.22
CA GLY A 184 8.02 6.58 4.71
C GLY A 184 9.04 5.52 5.11
N ARG A 185 9.88 5.78 6.13
CA ARG A 185 10.80 4.80 6.67
C ARG A 185 10.07 3.91 7.67
N LEU A 186 10.31 2.61 7.59
CA LEU A 186 9.75 1.66 8.54
C LEU A 186 10.51 1.75 9.86
N ILE A 187 9.79 2.00 10.95
CA ILE A 187 10.31 1.96 12.32
C ILE A 187 10.21 0.51 12.78
N ILE A 188 11.33 -0.10 13.11
CA ILE A 188 11.40 -1.47 13.59
C ILE A 188 12.08 -1.54 14.96
N GLU A 189 11.76 -2.58 15.73
CA GLU A 189 12.47 -2.97 16.93
C GLU A 189 13.14 -4.32 16.67
N GLU A 190 14.47 -4.36 16.76
CA GLU A 190 15.25 -5.61 16.66
C GLU A 190 15.10 -6.48 17.91
N VAL A 191 15.36 -7.77 17.77
CA VAL A 191 15.51 -8.66 18.93
C VAL A 191 16.68 -8.15 19.77
N GLY A 192 16.39 -7.62 20.95
CA GLY A 192 17.36 -6.91 21.80
C GLY A 192 16.89 -5.52 22.21
N GLY A 193 15.81 -5.02 21.60
CA GLY A 193 15.12 -3.78 21.97
C GLY A 193 15.65 -2.52 21.29
N GLU A 194 16.59 -2.62 20.36
CA GLU A 194 17.02 -1.46 19.58
C GLU A 194 15.93 -1.04 18.60
N VAL A 195 15.52 0.24 18.66
CA VAL A 195 14.49 0.82 17.77
C VAL A 195 15.15 1.79 16.80
N ALA A 196 14.92 1.59 15.52
CA ALA A 196 15.44 2.45 14.47
C ALA A 196 14.51 2.53 13.26
N ALA A 197 14.66 3.61 12.46
CA ALA A 197 13.89 3.85 11.24
C ALA A 197 14.76 3.62 10.01
N TYR A 198 14.29 2.78 9.09
CA TYR A 198 15.02 2.42 7.87
C TYR A 198 14.18 2.59 6.61
N GLY A 199 14.78 3.17 5.58
CA GLY A 199 14.19 3.18 4.24
C GLY A 199 14.30 1.82 3.54
N LEU A 200 13.48 1.63 2.51
CA LEU A 200 13.43 0.37 1.76
C LEU A 200 14.69 0.08 0.94
N GLU A 201 15.54 1.05 0.73
CA GLU A 201 16.85 0.87 0.10
C GLU A 201 17.77 0.01 0.96
N ARG A 202 17.62 0.09 2.29
CA ARG A 202 18.40 -0.62 3.28
C ARG A 202 17.68 -1.84 3.86
N LEU A 203 16.38 -1.68 4.17
CA LEU A 203 15.57 -2.70 4.85
C LEU A 203 14.59 -3.37 3.89
N ARG A 204 14.54 -4.70 3.86
CA ARG A 204 13.60 -5.48 3.03
C ARG A 204 13.03 -6.63 3.83
N PHE A 205 11.73 -6.86 3.71
CA PHE A 205 11.09 -8.05 4.25
C PHE A 205 11.62 -9.32 3.55
N LEU A 206 11.91 -10.36 4.32
CA LEU A 206 12.11 -11.73 3.85
C LEU A 206 10.77 -12.46 3.97
N MET A 207 10.11 -12.69 2.84
CA MET A 207 8.80 -13.37 2.78
C MET A 207 8.94 -14.73 2.13
#